data_ebdccebdda9f0504b11ab90254646f12
#
_entry.id   ebdccebdda9f0504b11ab90254646f12
#
_cell.length_a   1.000
_cell.length_b   1.000
_cell.length_c   1.000
_cell.angle_alpha   90.00
_cell.angle_beta   90.00
_cell.angle_gamma   90.00
#
_symmetry.space_group_name_H-M   'P 1'
#
loop_
_entity.id
_entity.type
_entity.pdbx_description
1 polymer ?
#
loop_
_entity_poly.entity_id
_entity_poly.type
_entity_poly.pdbx_seq_one_letter_code
_entity_poly.pdbx_strand_id
1 'polypeptide(L)'
;TTLQPKDESGKNDTNEAPSLGEYKDNPLAAATGSMKQDIVTTDKKFKYPQVLRANLAWEQFLPGDVKMTLEGVYSKTMNNVFFENLALVENGQVYAVPGVEASASPSYKVQAGDYYSIINLKNTNKGYSYALSALLEKHFGFGLDMSASYTFGHSKSVNDGTSSVAYSNWKYNYSRDTNSG
;
A
#
# COMPACT_ATOMS: atom_id res chain seq x y z
N THR A 1 -41.55 -22.62 11.16
CA THR A 1 -41.44 -22.92 9.70
C THR A 1 -40.86 -21.68 9.03
N THR A 2 -39.60 -21.67 8.88
CA THR A 2 -38.86 -20.55 8.19
C THR A 2 -39.03 -20.83 6.68
N LEU A 3 -39.71 -19.91 6.00
CA LEU A 3 -39.79 -19.89 4.54
C LEU A 3 -38.41 -19.51 4.01
N GLN A 4 -37.71 -20.47 3.41
CA GLN A 4 -36.53 -20.13 2.61
C GLN A 4 -36.98 -19.56 1.27
N PRO A 5 -36.32 -18.53 0.79
CA PRO A 5 -36.56 -18.05 -0.57
C PRO A 5 -36.24 -19.15 -1.57
N LYS A 6 -37.11 -19.30 -2.55
CA LYS A 6 -36.96 -20.27 -3.63
C LYS A 6 -36.59 -19.51 -4.89
N ASP A 7 -35.72 -20.09 -5.71
CA ASP A 7 -35.46 -19.60 -7.05
C ASP A 7 -36.70 -19.73 -7.95
N GLU A 8 -36.69 -19.20 -9.14
CA GLU A 8 -37.77 -19.25 -10.12
C GLU A 8 -38.12 -20.68 -10.52
N SER A 9 -37.28 -21.69 -10.21
CA SER A 9 -37.52 -23.11 -10.44
C SER A 9 -38.11 -23.86 -9.22
N GLY A 10 -38.33 -23.15 -8.12
CA GLY A 10 -38.87 -23.68 -6.86
C GLY A 10 -37.87 -24.47 -6.02
N LYS A 11 -36.57 -24.42 -6.37
CA LYS A 11 -35.49 -25.00 -5.58
C LYS A 11 -34.98 -23.97 -4.56
N ASN A 12 -34.50 -24.47 -3.43
CA ASN A 12 -33.82 -23.61 -2.46
C ASN A 12 -32.58 -22.98 -3.10
N ASP A 13 -32.43 -21.66 -3.00
CA ASP A 13 -31.25 -20.99 -3.48
C ASP A 13 -30.05 -21.42 -2.65
N THR A 14 -29.15 -22.20 -3.24
CA THR A 14 -27.93 -22.70 -2.59
C THR A 14 -26.82 -21.63 -2.51
N ASN A 15 -27.06 -20.43 -3.03
CA ASN A 15 -26.12 -19.33 -2.99
C ASN A 15 -26.37 -18.36 -1.83
N GLU A 16 -27.45 -18.51 -1.07
CA GLU A 16 -27.65 -17.73 0.14
C GLU A 16 -26.77 -18.24 1.29
N ALA A 17 -26.23 -17.29 2.04
CA ALA A 17 -25.52 -17.60 3.28
C ALA A 17 -26.46 -18.35 4.24
N PRO A 18 -26.00 -19.44 4.88
CA PRO A 18 -26.82 -20.21 5.79
C PRO A 18 -27.35 -19.32 6.93
N SER A 19 -28.61 -19.57 7.34
CA SER A 19 -29.23 -18.80 8.42
C SER A 19 -28.50 -19.04 9.76
N LEU A 20 -28.57 -18.07 10.67
CA LEU A 20 -28.00 -18.19 12.02
C LEU A 20 -28.45 -19.47 12.76
N GLY A 21 -29.67 -19.97 12.49
CA GLY A 21 -30.17 -21.20 13.04
C GLY A 21 -29.44 -22.44 12.51
N GLU A 22 -29.09 -22.44 11.24
CA GLU A 22 -28.36 -23.51 10.56
C GLU A 22 -26.92 -23.62 11.07
N TYR A 23 -26.28 -22.48 11.40
CA TYR A 23 -24.97 -22.45 12.06
C TYR A 23 -25.02 -23.00 13.49
N LYS A 24 -26.12 -22.76 14.21
CA LYS A 24 -26.28 -23.20 15.58
C LYS A 24 -26.50 -24.71 15.69
N ASP A 25 -27.30 -25.26 14.77
CA ASP A 25 -27.74 -26.65 14.83
C ASP A 25 -26.82 -27.62 14.08
N ASN A 26 -26.04 -27.14 13.11
CA ASN A 26 -25.05 -27.93 12.39
C ASN A 26 -23.85 -27.08 11.96
N PRO A 27 -22.92 -26.79 12.87
CA PRO A 27 -21.72 -26.00 12.55
C PRO A 27 -20.82 -26.68 11.50
N LEU A 28 -20.93 -28.01 11.33
CA LEU A 28 -20.15 -28.77 10.35
C LEU A 28 -20.71 -28.62 8.94
N ALA A 29 -22.05 -28.51 8.78
CA ALA A 29 -22.70 -28.27 7.50
C ALA A 29 -22.38 -26.83 6.96
N ALA A 30 -22.26 -25.88 7.85
CA ALA A 30 -21.80 -24.54 7.50
C ALA A 30 -20.34 -24.53 7.01
N ALA A 31 -19.50 -25.45 7.50
CA ALA A 31 -18.11 -25.59 7.10
C ALA A 31 -17.94 -26.35 5.75
N THR A 32 -18.96 -27.06 5.27
CA THR A 32 -18.92 -27.77 3.98
C THR A 32 -19.30 -26.91 2.78
N GLY A 33 -19.88 -25.73 2.99
CA GLY A 33 -19.96 -24.71 1.96
C GLY A 33 -18.55 -24.22 1.65
N SER A 34 -18.13 -24.31 0.39
CA SER A 34 -16.82 -23.83 -0.10
C SER A 34 -16.70 -22.31 0.07
N MET A 35 -16.70 -21.83 1.31
CA MET A 35 -16.36 -20.44 1.59
C MET A 35 -14.86 -20.29 1.48
N LYS A 36 -14.42 -19.83 0.32
CA LYS A 36 -13.03 -19.39 0.16
C LYS A 36 -12.74 -18.27 1.15
N GLN A 37 -11.83 -18.53 2.05
CA GLN A 37 -11.46 -17.58 3.11
C GLN A 37 -10.22 -16.78 2.72
N ASP A 38 -10.16 -15.53 3.19
CA ASP A 38 -8.96 -14.74 3.17
C ASP A 38 -8.12 -15.04 4.41
N ILE A 39 -6.83 -15.34 4.19
CA ILE A 39 -5.88 -15.54 5.27
C ILE A 39 -4.88 -14.40 5.27
N VAL A 40 -4.57 -13.88 6.45
CA VAL A 40 -3.50 -12.91 6.67
C VAL A 40 -2.41 -13.57 7.50
N THR A 41 -1.20 -13.57 6.97
CA THR A 41 -0.02 -14.12 7.64
C THR A 41 1.05 -13.03 7.80
N THR A 42 2.01 -13.29 8.67
CA THR A 42 3.14 -12.38 8.91
C THR A 42 4.44 -13.18 8.84
N ASP A 43 5.44 -12.65 8.14
CA ASP A 43 6.77 -13.25 8.09
C ASP A 43 7.35 -13.43 9.51
N LYS A 44 7.99 -14.57 9.77
CA LYS A 44 8.63 -14.87 11.06
C LYS A 44 9.70 -13.85 11.48
N LYS A 45 10.31 -13.16 10.51
CA LYS A 45 11.34 -12.13 10.72
C LYS A 45 10.79 -10.71 10.58
N PHE A 46 9.47 -10.56 10.61
CA PHE A 46 8.84 -9.25 10.48
C PHE A 46 9.32 -8.28 11.56
N LYS A 47 9.68 -7.08 11.11
CA LYS A 47 10.06 -5.94 11.98
C LYS A 47 9.08 -4.80 11.80
N TYR A 48 8.83 -4.07 12.87
CA TYR A 48 8.02 -2.86 12.80
C TYR A 48 8.63 -1.84 11.83
N PRO A 49 7.81 -1.00 11.19
CA PRO A 49 8.29 0.06 10.31
C PRO A 49 9.33 0.95 10.99
N GLN A 50 10.41 1.20 10.29
CA GLN A 50 11.53 2.02 10.75
C GLN A 50 11.98 2.94 9.62
N VAL A 51 12.22 4.20 9.95
CA VAL A 51 12.71 5.22 9.02
C VAL A 51 13.92 5.90 9.65
N LEU A 52 15.00 5.95 8.91
CA LEU A 52 16.15 6.82 9.21
C LEU A 52 15.86 8.18 8.60
N ARG A 53 15.96 9.24 9.42
CA ARG A 53 15.79 10.61 8.96
C ARG A 53 16.99 11.44 9.38
N ALA A 54 17.51 12.24 8.45
CA ALA A 54 18.60 13.17 8.67
C ALA A 54 18.20 14.53 8.11
N ASN A 55 18.56 15.59 8.82
CA ASN A 55 18.42 16.96 8.36
C ASN A 55 19.69 17.74 8.64
N LEU A 56 19.99 18.68 7.74
CA LEU A 56 21.10 19.61 7.87
C LEU A 56 20.59 20.98 7.42
N ALA A 57 20.80 21.96 8.26
CA ALA A 57 20.52 23.37 7.93
C ALA A 57 21.78 24.20 8.04
N TRP A 58 21.93 25.16 7.13
CA TRP A 58 23.03 26.14 7.13
C TRP A 58 22.46 27.53 6.90
N GLU A 59 22.82 28.44 7.78
CA GLU A 59 22.41 29.84 7.72
C GLU A 59 23.64 30.73 7.56
N GLN A 60 23.52 31.73 6.69
CA GLN A 60 24.58 32.72 6.46
C GLN A 60 23.99 34.07 6.06
N PHE A 61 24.64 35.14 6.54
CA PHE A 61 24.41 36.49 6.03
C PHE A 61 25.27 36.73 4.80
N LEU A 62 24.64 37.13 3.72
CA LEU A 62 25.28 37.55 2.49
C LEU A 62 25.48 39.06 2.48
N PRO A 63 26.37 39.61 1.60
CA PRO A 63 26.50 41.03 1.42
C PRO A 63 25.16 41.72 1.16
N GLY A 64 24.91 42.85 1.80
CA GLY A 64 23.66 43.60 1.68
C GLY A 64 22.58 43.18 2.65
N ASP A 65 22.92 42.59 3.79
CA ASP A 65 22.03 42.19 4.88
C ASP A 65 20.94 41.18 4.42
N VAL A 66 21.30 40.31 3.51
CA VAL A 66 20.46 39.21 3.07
C VAL A 66 20.77 37.96 3.91
N LYS A 67 19.81 37.46 4.67
CA LYS A 67 19.92 36.18 5.37
C LYS A 67 19.58 35.06 4.39
N MET A 68 20.46 34.07 4.24
CA MET A 68 20.26 32.87 3.46
C MET A 68 20.19 31.67 4.40
N THR A 69 19.15 30.87 4.25
CA THR A 69 19.00 29.57 4.92
C THR A 69 18.90 28.47 3.87
N LEU A 70 19.79 27.48 3.95
CA LEU A 70 19.75 26.27 3.13
C LEU A 70 19.44 25.11 4.05
N GLU A 71 18.45 24.29 3.68
CA GLU A 71 18.06 23.12 4.45
C GLU A 71 17.95 21.88 3.54
N GLY A 72 18.56 20.78 3.99
CA GLY A 72 18.45 19.47 3.37
C GLY A 72 17.82 18.48 4.34
N VAL A 73 16.77 17.81 3.90
CA VAL A 73 16.12 16.72 4.63
C VAL A 73 16.24 15.45 3.80
N TYR A 74 16.69 14.37 4.43
CA TYR A 74 16.76 13.04 3.83
C TYR A 74 16.07 12.03 4.72
N SER A 75 15.22 11.19 4.14
CA SER A 75 14.58 10.07 4.83
C SER A 75 14.79 8.78 4.04
N LYS A 76 15.17 7.72 4.73
CA LYS A 76 15.35 6.38 4.18
C LYS A 76 14.51 5.39 4.95
N THR A 77 13.67 4.67 4.24
CA THR A 77 12.96 3.52 4.82
C THR A 77 13.93 2.39 5.09
N MET A 78 14.02 1.97 6.34
CA MET A 78 14.81 0.81 6.78
C MET A 78 13.96 -0.45 6.76
N ASN A 79 12.76 -0.36 7.32
CA ASN A 79 11.75 -1.40 7.26
C ASN A 79 10.40 -0.75 7.01
N ASN A 80 9.64 -1.26 6.05
CA ASN A 80 8.25 -0.92 5.84
C ASN A 80 7.45 -2.20 5.62
N VAL A 81 6.15 -2.12 5.77
CA VAL A 81 5.25 -3.25 5.50
C VAL A 81 5.07 -3.40 4.00
N PHE A 82 5.26 -4.59 3.51
CA PHE A 82 4.93 -4.99 2.16
C PHE A 82 3.92 -6.12 2.19
N PHE A 83 2.87 -6.01 1.40
CA PHE A 83 1.80 -6.99 1.30
C PHE A 83 1.97 -7.78 0.01
N GLU A 84 2.11 -9.10 0.11
CA GLU A 84 2.12 -10.00 -1.04
C GLU A 84 1.00 -11.02 -0.95
N ASN A 85 0.50 -11.49 -2.07
CA ASN A 85 -0.50 -12.54 -2.11
C ASN A 85 0.13 -13.86 -2.51
N LEU A 86 0.32 -14.75 -1.55
CA LEU A 86 0.93 -16.07 -1.75
C LEU A 86 0.01 -17.07 -2.49
N ALA A 87 -1.29 -16.76 -2.59
CA ALA A 87 -2.22 -17.59 -3.36
C ALA A 87 -2.09 -17.38 -4.87
N LEU A 88 -1.36 -16.36 -5.31
CA LEU A 88 -1.19 -16.02 -6.72
C LEU A 88 0.14 -16.52 -7.26
N VAL A 89 0.09 -17.10 -8.45
CA VAL A 89 1.28 -17.45 -9.25
C VAL A 89 1.16 -16.83 -10.64
N GLU A 90 2.28 -16.44 -11.20
CA GLU A 90 2.33 -16.00 -12.59
C GLU A 90 1.88 -17.12 -13.53
N ASN A 91 1.01 -16.81 -14.46
CA ASN A 91 0.54 -17.79 -15.46
C ASN A 91 1.34 -17.74 -16.77
N GLY A 92 2.40 -16.95 -16.83
CA GLY A 92 3.25 -16.77 -18.02
C GLY A 92 2.66 -15.89 -19.12
N GLN A 93 1.50 -15.28 -18.89
CA GLN A 93 0.87 -14.35 -19.84
C GLN A 93 1.10 -12.91 -19.39
N VAL A 94 1.22 -12.01 -20.35
CA VAL A 94 1.36 -10.57 -20.13
C VAL A 94 0.19 -9.88 -20.79
N TYR A 95 -0.54 -9.10 -20.03
CA TYR A 95 -1.56 -8.20 -20.56
C TYR A 95 -0.95 -6.83 -20.82
N ALA A 96 -1.13 -6.33 -22.03
CA ALA A 96 -0.71 -4.99 -22.40
C ALA A 96 -1.83 -4.32 -23.22
N VAL A 97 -1.96 -3.02 -23.08
CA VAL A 97 -2.84 -2.24 -23.97
C VAL A 97 -2.12 -2.09 -25.32
N PRO A 98 -2.74 -2.45 -26.45
CA PRO A 98 -2.11 -2.30 -27.75
C PRO A 98 -1.60 -0.86 -27.96
N GLY A 99 -0.33 -0.73 -28.37
CA GLY A 99 0.31 0.58 -28.57
C GLY A 99 0.84 1.27 -27.31
N VAL A 100 0.70 0.67 -26.12
CA VAL A 100 1.23 1.20 -24.85
C VAL A 100 2.07 0.14 -24.16
N GLU A 101 3.32 0.00 -24.55
CA GLU A 101 4.25 -1.01 -23.97
C GLU A 101 4.43 -0.85 -22.47
N ALA A 102 4.42 0.39 -21.97
CA ALA A 102 4.50 0.67 -20.52
C ALA A 102 3.32 0.11 -19.71
N SER A 103 2.24 -0.35 -20.35
CA SER A 103 1.09 -0.96 -19.69
C SER A 103 1.25 -2.48 -19.47
N ALA A 104 2.33 -3.07 -19.96
CA ALA A 104 2.58 -4.50 -19.85
C ALA A 104 2.60 -4.92 -18.38
N SER A 105 1.74 -5.86 -18.01
CA SER A 105 1.59 -6.38 -16.65
C SER A 105 1.48 -7.89 -16.68
N PRO A 106 2.21 -8.62 -15.81
CA PRO A 106 2.08 -10.06 -15.75
C PRO A 106 0.68 -10.45 -15.28
N SER A 107 0.18 -11.56 -15.80
CA SER A 107 -1.09 -12.15 -15.39
C SER A 107 -0.84 -13.18 -14.30
N TYR A 108 -1.75 -13.23 -13.34
CA TYR A 108 -1.69 -14.15 -12.21
C TYR A 108 -2.90 -15.08 -12.19
N LYS A 109 -2.72 -16.30 -11.72
CA LYS A 109 -3.79 -17.26 -11.43
C LYS A 109 -3.77 -17.64 -9.96
N VAL A 110 -4.94 -17.93 -9.39
CA VAL A 110 -5.05 -18.45 -8.02
C VAL A 110 -4.63 -19.92 -8.02
N GLN A 111 -3.63 -20.28 -7.22
CA GLN A 111 -3.15 -21.66 -7.07
C GLN A 111 -3.67 -22.33 -5.80
N ALA A 112 -3.99 -21.58 -4.75
CA ALA A 112 -4.46 -22.11 -3.48
C ALA A 112 -5.95 -22.50 -3.58
N GLY A 113 -6.25 -23.81 -3.63
CA GLY A 113 -7.58 -24.36 -3.93
C GLY A 113 -8.70 -23.88 -3.00
N ASP A 114 -8.45 -23.78 -1.69
CA ASP A 114 -9.47 -23.51 -0.67
C ASP A 114 -9.48 -22.06 -0.18
N TYR A 115 -8.54 -21.21 -0.67
CA TYR A 115 -8.41 -19.84 -0.22
C TYR A 115 -8.61 -18.87 -1.38
N TYR A 116 -9.30 -17.77 -1.10
CA TYR A 116 -9.43 -16.66 -2.06
C TYR A 116 -8.16 -15.84 -2.14
N SER A 117 -7.57 -15.54 -0.99
CA SER A 117 -6.29 -14.86 -0.91
C SER A 117 -5.49 -15.30 0.34
N ILE A 118 -4.17 -15.28 0.23
CA ILE A 118 -3.25 -15.48 1.34
C ILE A 118 -2.32 -14.27 1.35
N ILE A 119 -2.69 -13.26 2.13
CA ILE A 119 -1.91 -12.03 2.21
C ILE A 119 -0.83 -12.18 3.27
N ASN A 120 0.42 -12.13 2.84
CA ASN A 120 1.58 -12.19 3.72
C ASN A 120 2.18 -10.80 3.91
N LEU A 121 2.41 -10.43 5.17
CA LEU A 121 3.10 -9.21 5.57
C LEU A 121 4.59 -9.51 5.70
N LYS A 122 5.41 -8.87 4.89
CA LYS A 122 6.86 -8.93 4.96
C LYS A 122 7.48 -7.53 5.02
N ASN A 123 8.76 -7.43 5.30
CA ASN A 123 9.45 -6.16 5.28
C ASN A 123 10.06 -5.84 3.92
N THR A 124 10.09 -4.55 3.61
CA THR A 124 10.85 -3.98 2.51
C THR A 124 11.67 -2.79 3.00
N ASN A 125 12.85 -2.59 2.44
CA ASN A 125 13.69 -1.40 2.66
C ASN A 125 13.61 -0.41 1.51
N LYS A 126 12.71 -0.65 0.56
CA LYS A 126 12.46 0.27 -0.55
C LYS A 126 11.68 1.47 -0.06
N GLY A 127 12.04 2.62 -0.56
CA GLY A 127 11.45 3.89 -0.17
C GLY A 127 12.49 4.87 0.37
N TYR A 128 12.37 6.11 -0.08
CA TYR A 128 13.19 7.23 0.36
C TYR A 128 12.51 8.54 0.00
N SER A 129 12.89 9.58 0.69
CA SER A 129 12.56 10.94 0.29
C SER A 129 13.72 11.88 0.58
N TYR A 130 13.83 12.92 -0.22
CA TYR A 130 14.71 14.04 0.06
C TYR A 130 14.03 15.34 -0.34
N ALA A 131 14.37 16.39 0.39
CA ALA A 131 14.00 17.76 0.08
C ALA A 131 15.19 18.69 0.34
N LEU A 132 15.39 19.61 -0.58
CA LEU A 132 16.36 20.69 -0.47
C LEU A 132 15.59 22.00 -0.55
N SER A 133 15.74 22.85 0.46
CA SER A 133 15.08 24.15 0.56
C SER A 133 16.11 25.25 0.63
N ALA A 134 15.86 26.35 -0.07
CA ALA A 134 16.60 27.58 0.05
C ALA A 134 15.63 28.71 0.39
N LEU A 135 15.94 29.48 1.41
CA LEU A 135 15.21 30.66 1.85
C LEU A 135 16.15 31.87 1.85
N LEU A 136 15.71 32.95 1.25
CA LEU A 136 16.38 34.26 1.29
C LEU A 136 15.44 35.25 1.96
N GLU A 137 15.97 35.98 2.93
CA GLU A 137 15.24 37.00 3.68
C GLU A 137 16.03 38.29 3.66
N LYS A 138 15.38 39.43 3.42
CA LYS A 138 15.96 40.72 3.48
C LYS A 138 15.06 41.73 4.16
N HIS A 139 15.64 42.42 5.14
CA HIS A 139 15.04 43.58 5.79
C HIS A 139 15.62 44.85 5.20
N PHE A 140 14.79 45.72 4.68
CA PHE A 140 15.20 47.04 4.15
C PHE A 140 15.02 48.12 5.20
N GLY A 141 15.97 49.03 5.31
CA GLY A 141 15.97 50.10 6.32
C GLY A 141 14.78 51.08 6.27
N PHE A 142 14.01 51.04 5.18
CA PHE A 142 12.75 51.81 5.05
C PHE A 142 11.51 51.06 5.52
N GLY A 143 11.66 49.89 6.17
CA GLY A 143 10.57 49.13 6.77
C GLY A 143 9.90 48.07 5.89
N LEU A 144 10.50 47.71 4.73
CA LEU A 144 10.03 46.61 3.89
C LEU A 144 10.78 45.34 4.24
N ASP A 145 10.06 44.26 4.46
CA ASP A 145 10.56 42.88 4.60
C ASP A 145 10.22 42.07 3.38
N MET A 146 11.19 41.40 2.81
CA MET A 146 11.01 40.49 1.67
C MET A 146 11.59 39.13 1.98
N SER A 147 10.85 38.07 1.59
CA SER A 147 11.35 36.71 1.61
C SER A 147 11.04 35.97 0.30
N ALA A 148 11.95 35.09 -0.12
CA ALA A 148 11.79 34.22 -1.25
C ALA A 148 12.27 32.84 -0.86
N SER A 149 11.49 31.81 -1.17
CA SER A 149 11.85 30.42 -0.89
C SER A 149 11.64 29.54 -2.11
N TYR A 150 12.52 28.55 -2.24
CA TYR A 150 12.40 27.48 -3.23
C TYR A 150 12.69 26.15 -2.58
N THR A 151 11.84 25.15 -2.85
CA THR A 151 12.05 23.78 -2.38
C THR A 151 11.99 22.83 -3.54
N PHE A 152 13.01 21.96 -3.63
CA PHE A 152 13.05 20.84 -4.55
C PHE A 152 13.05 19.56 -3.75
N GLY A 153 12.17 18.60 -4.11
CA GLY A 153 12.10 17.33 -3.40
C GLY A 153 11.59 16.19 -4.26
N HIS A 154 11.92 15.00 -3.81
CA HIS A 154 11.46 13.76 -4.42
C HIS A 154 11.16 12.71 -3.35
N SER A 155 10.10 11.94 -3.54
CA SER A 155 9.70 10.87 -2.63
C SER A 155 9.30 9.63 -3.43
N LYS A 156 9.71 8.47 -2.93
CA LYS A 156 9.24 7.15 -3.39
C LYS A 156 8.80 6.32 -2.21
N SER A 157 7.60 5.77 -2.29
CA SER A 157 7.04 4.82 -1.33
C SER A 157 6.63 3.55 -2.04
N VAL A 158 6.68 2.41 -1.34
CA VAL A 158 6.22 1.11 -1.84
C VAL A 158 4.80 0.83 -1.39
N ASN A 159 4.40 1.37 -0.24
CA ASN A 159 3.08 1.19 0.32
C ASN A 159 2.64 2.48 1.02
N ASP A 160 1.52 3.01 0.60
CA ASP A 160 0.98 4.26 1.14
C ASP A 160 0.12 4.03 2.40
N GLY A 161 -0.15 2.76 2.77
CA GLY A 161 -0.86 2.41 4.01
C GLY A 161 -2.28 2.99 4.07
N THR A 162 -2.99 3.02 2.97
CA THR A 162 -4.27 3.70 2.83
C THR A 162 -5.47 2.95 3.44
N SER A 163 -5.28 1.70 3.87
CA SER A 163 -6.34 0.85 4.40
C SER A 163 -5.90 0.10 5.65
N SER A 164 -6.83 -0.16 6.56
CA SER A 164 -6.64 -1.07 7.70
C SER A 164 -6.78 -2.55 7.31
N VAL A 165 -7.26 -2.85 6.11
CA VAL A 165 -7.47 -4.21 5.61
C VAL A 165 -6.28 -4.63 4.76
N ALA A 166 -5.63 -5.75 5.09
CA ALA A 166 -4.45 -6.26 4.41
C ALA A 166 -4.69 -6.54 2.91
N TYR A 167 -5.82 -7.14 2.58
CA TYR A 167 -6.22 -7.41 1.19
C TYR A 167 -6.34 -6.11 0.37
N SER A 168 -6.94 -5.07 0.94
CA SER A 168 -7.10 -3.78 0.26
C SER A 168 -5.75 -3.10 0.03
N ASN A 169 -4.84 -3.15 1.02
CA ASN A 169 -3.49 -2.62 0.85
C ASN A 169 -2.73 -3.36 -0.26
N TRP A 170 -2.86 -4.68 -0.36
CA TRP A 170 -2.28 -5.43 -1.45
C TRP A 170 -2.91 -5.08 -2.79
N LYS A 171 -4.25 -5.09 -2.89
CA LYS A 171 -5.00 -4.86 -4.13
C LYS A 171 -4.78 -3.47 -4.73
N TYR A 172 -4.67 -2.46 -3.89
CA TYR A 172 -4.52 -1.06 -4.30
C TYR A 172 -3.07 -0.56 -4.22
N ASN A 173 -2.11 -1.47 -4.02
CA ASN A 173 -0.71 -1.12 -4.11
C ASN A 173 -0.36 -0.85 -5.58
N TYR A 174 0.12 0.38 -5.86
CA TYR A 174 0.48 0.81 -7.22
C TYR A 174 1.79 0.21 -7.74
N SER A 175 2.49 -0.58 -6.93
CA SER A 175 3.64 -1.34 -7.39
C SER A 175 3.17 -2.39 -8.40
N ARG A 176 3.55 -2.24 -9.66
CA ARG A 176 3.27 -3.23 -10.72
C ARG A 176 3.89 -4.59 -10.43
N ASP A 177 4.81 -4.62 -9.52
CA ASP A 177 5.54 -5.80 -9.11
C ASP A 177 5.14 -6.14 -7.67
N THR A 178 3.93 -6.64 -7.55
CA THR A 178 3.32 -6.99 -6.26
C THR A 178 4.00 -8.17 -5.57
N ASN A 179 4.87 -8.90 -6.28
CA ASN A 179 5.60 -10.05 -5.75
C ASN A 179 7.12 -9.85 -5.68
N SER A 180 7.68 -8.82 -6.29
CA SER A 180 9.09 -8.47 -6.15
C SER A 180 9.27 -7.33 -5.16
N GLY A 181 9.46 -7.69 -3.93
CA GLY A 181 9.91 -6.75 -2.89
C GLY A 181 11.36 -6.33 -3.10
#